data_2771d25ccf65d0894dba27c37c4db912
#
_entry.id   2771d25ccf65d0894dba27c37c4db912
#
_cell.length_a   1.000
_cell.length_b   1.000
_cell.length_c   1.000
_cell.angle_alpha   90.00
_cell.angle_beta   90.00
_cell.angle_gamma   90.00
#
_symmetry.space_group_name_H-M   'P 1'
#
loop_
_entity.id
_entity.type
_entity.pdbx_description
1 polymer ?
#
loop_
_entity_poly.entity_id
_entity_poly.type
_entity_poly.pdbx_seq_one_letter_code
_entity_poly.pdbx_strand_id
1 'polypeptide(L)'
;MPKTPLFPLPDGLEITSASQTPEALLVRVTSTRSSSPCPLCATPSRSIHSYYRRMPADLPCVGRRVTLLLTVRKFFCRLKSCPRKVFTERLPDLLEPSSRLAKRLRMAVQTRGCITTAQGGASLTKALGMPISATSMRRSLHLLPMLPIEGVRVVSLDEWAWKRGRRYGTIIVDLEHHQVLDLLAENSKEAAQAWLQQHPDIEVVGRDRGGTYADAATWGAPLAVQVADRWHLCVRRIGACVDTFQRKEGLRAKDL
;
A
#
# COMPACT_ATOMS: atom_id res chain seq x y z
N MET A 1 -17.81 -37.94 1.57
CA MET A 1 -17.14 -36.77 2.23
C MET A 1 -16.83 -35.76 1.16
N PRO A 2 -17.23 -34.50 1.28
CA PRO A 2 -16.83 -33.46 0.32
C PRO A 2 -15.30 -33.31 0.40
N LYS A 3 -14.62 -33.56 -0.70
CA LYS A 3 -13.18 -33.32 -0.81
C LYS A 3 -13.00 -31.81 -0.78
N THR A 4 -12.62 -31.25 0.38
CA THR A 4 -12.20 -29.85 0.46
C THR A 4 -11.03 -29.69 -0.52
N PRO A 5 -11.16 -28.88 -1.57
CA PRO A 5 -10.10 -28.81 -2.56
C PRO A 5 -8.85 -28.21 -1.90
N LEU A 6 -7.70 -28.88 -2.07
CA LEU A 6 -6.39 -28.43 -1.59
C LEU A 6 -6.03 -27.01 -2.09
N PHE A 7 -6.73 -26.53 -3.11
CA PHE A 7 -6.54 -25.24 -3.75
C PHE A 7 -7.92 -24.58 -3.92
N PRO A 8 -8.35 -23.75 -2.95
CA PRO A 8 -9.65 -23.10 -3.00
C PRO A 8 -9.73 -22.09 -4.14
N LEU A 9 -10.77 -22.20 -4.96
CA LEU A 9 -11.14 -21.25 -5.98
C LEU A 9 -12.47 -20.58 -5.61
N PRO A 10 -12.71 -19.33 -6.08
CA PRO A 10 -14.03 -18.72 -6.01
C PRO A 10 -15.09 -19.52 -6.77
N ASP A 11 -16.35 -19.36 -6.37
CA ASP A 11 -17.49 -19.99 -7.03
C ASP A 11 -17.57 -19.67 -8.52
N GLY A 12 -17.97 -20.66 -9.30
CA GLY A 12 -18.04 -20.55 -10.76
C GLY A 12 -16.70 -20.72 -11.49
N LEU A 13 -15.69 -21.24 -10.79
CA LEU A 13 -14.41 -21.64 -11.36
C LEU A 13 -14.07 -23.07 -10.96
N GLU A 14 -13.45 -23.82 -11.87
CA GLU A 14 -12.99 -25.19 -11.60
C GLU A 14 -11.57 -25.42 -12.09
N ILE A 15 -10.86 -26.34 -11.42
CA ILE A 15 -9.55 -26.82 -11.85
C ILE A 15 -9.76 -27.96 -12.83
N THR A 16 -9.32 -27.79 -14.06
CA THR A 16 -9.39 -28.83 -15.09
C THR A 16 -8.14 -29.70 -15.15
N SER A 17 -7.00 -29.15 -14.80
CA SER A 17 -5.74 -29.91 -14.66
C SER A 17 -4.72 -29.13 -13.84
N ALA A 18 -3.76 -29.86 -13.27
CA ALA A 18 -2.57 -29.27 -12.67
C ALA A 18 -1.33 -30.02 -13.16
N SER A 19 -0.28 -29.28 -13.47
CA SER A 19 1.04 -29.81 -13.80
C SER A 19 2.07 -29.18 -12.90
N GLN A 20 3.10 -29.93 -12.53
CA GLN A 20 4.11 -29.47 -11.58
C GLN A 20 5.52 -29.73 -12.09
N THR A 21 6.42 -28.82 -11.72
CA THR A 21 7.88 -28.98 -11.78
C THR A 21 8.43 -28.90 -10.34
N PRO A 22 9.70 -29.17 -10.12
CA PRO A 22 10.31 -28.98 -8.79
C PRO A 22 10.06 -27.58 -8.20
N GLU A 23 10.00 -26.55 -9.05
CA GLU A 23 9.96 -25.14 -8.64
C GLU A 23 8.58 -24.46 -8.82
N ALA A 24 7.69 -25.03 -9.63
CA ALA A 24 6.46 -24.38 -10.03
C ALA A 24 5.27 -25.34 -10.16
N LEU A 25 4.09 -24.81 -9.89
CA LEU A 25 2.79 -25.45 -10.10
C LEU A 25 1.99 -24.61 -11.11
N LEU A 26 1.61 -25.21 -12.22
CA LEU A 26 0.73 -24.61 -13.22
C LEU A 26 -0.66 -25.23 -13.06
N VAL A 27 -1.64 -24.40 -12.66
CA VAL A 27 -3.03 -24.82 -12.43
C VAL A 27 -3.90 -24.27 -13.55
N ARG A 28 -4.50 -25.16 -14.34
CA ARG A 28 -5.45 -24.79 -15.38
C ARG A 28 -6.83 -24.60 -14.79
N VAL A 29 -7.40 -23.42 -15.01
CA VAL A 29 -8.69 -23.02 -14.45
C VAL A 29 -9.61 -22.55 -15.54
N THR A 30 -10.87 -22.99 -15.49
CA THR A 30 -11.94 -22.59 -16.41
C THR A 30 -13.14 -22.06 -15.64
N SER A 31 -13.92 -21.18 -16.27
CA SER A 31 -15.17 -20.68 -15.70
C SER A 31 -16.31 -21.65 -16.05
N THR A 32 -17.10 -22.00 -15.05
CA THR A 32 -18.32 -22.84 -15.18
C THR A 32 -19.58 -21.99 -15.33
N ARG A 33 -19.50 -20.67 -15.20
CA ARG A 33 -20.63 -19.75 -15.32
C ARG A 33 -21.24 -19.81 -16.74
N SER A 34 -22.56 -19.88 -16.87
CA SER A 34 -23.24 -19.91 -18.18
C SER A 34 -23.30 -18.55 -18.89
N SER A 35 -23.17 -17.44 -18.15
CA SER A 35 -23.27 -16.08 -18.66
C SER A 35 -22.32 -15.13 -17.91
N SER A 36 -22.14 -13.93 -18.47
CA SER A 36 -21.41 -12.86 -17.80
C SER A 36 -22.09 -11.50 -18.05
N PRO A 37 -22.19 -10.61 -17.05
CA PRO A 37 -22.75 -9.28 -17.24
C PRO A 37 -21.76 -8.38 -17.98
N CYS A 38 -22.30 -7.53 -18.86
CA CYS A 38 -21.52 -6.48 -19.52
C CYS A 38 -21.02 -5.48 -18.47
N PRO A 39 -19.72 -5.14 -18.40
CA PRO A 39 -19.21 -4.24 -17.38
C PRO A 39 -19.61 -2.77 -17.56
N LEU A 40 -20.32 -2.42 -18.64
CA LEU A 40 -20.79 -1.06 -18.90
C LEU A 40 -22.31 -0.90 -18.67
N CYS A 41 -23.13 -1.87 -19.12
CA CYS A 41 -24.58 -1.79 -19.02
C CYS A 41 -25.20 -2.87 -18.13
N ALA A 42 -24.39 -3.70 -17.48
CA ALA A 42 -24.79 -4.80 -16.61
C ALA A 42 -25.66 -5.90 -17.30
N THR A 43 -26.05 -5.75 -18.56
CA THR A 43 -26.86 -6.76 -19.27
C THR A 43 -26.10 -8.09 -19.36
N PRO A 44 -26.69 -9.20 -18.89
CA PRO A 44 -26.07 -10.52 -18.98
C PRO A 44 -26.03 -11.02 -20.42
N SER A 45 -24.93 -11.64 -20.81
CA SER A 45 -24.78 -12.28 -22.11
C SER A 45 -24.30 -13.72 -21.99
N ARG A 46 -24.86 -14.59 -22.83
CA ARG A 46 -24.43 -15.99 -23.04
C ARG A 46 -23.73 -16.17 -24.38
N SER A 47 -23.76 -15.13 -25.25
CA SER A 47 -23.16 -15.17 -26.59
C SER A 47 -21.65 -15.01 -26.51
N ILE A 48 -20.94 -16.12 -26.61
CA ILE A 48 -19.47 -16.13 -26.63
C ILE A 48 -18.95 -15.60 -27.96
N HIS A 49 -18.04 -14.64 -27.92
CA HIS A 49 -17.31 -14.12 -29.09
C HIS A 49 -16.02 -14.92 -29.33
N SER A 50 -15.20 -15.10 -28.29
CA SER A 50 -13.89 -15.77 -28.38
C SER A 50 -13.34 -16.11 -27.00
N TYR A 51 -12.20 -16.79 -26.98
CA TYR A 51 -11.46 -17.12 -25.77
C TYR A 51 -10.05 -16.53 -25.85
N TYR A 52 -9.47 -16.24 -24.68
CA TYR A 52 -8.06 -15.91 -24.57
C TYR A 52 -7.48 -16.42 -23.24
N ARG A 53 -6.18 -16.57 -23.20
CA ARG A 53 -5.47 -17.08 -22.03
C ARG A 53 -4.89 -15.96 -21.20
N ARG A 54 -4.95 -16.11 -19.87
CA ARG A 54 -4.26 -15.27 -18.88
C ARG A 54 -3.45 -16.18 -17.97
N MET A 55 -2.30 -15.69 -17.52
CA MET A 55 -1.40 -16.42 -16.63
C MET A 55 -1.02 -15.58 -15.41
N PRO A 56 -1.98 -15.26 -14.52
CA PRO A 56 -1.66 -14.57 -13.29
C PRO A 56 -0.93 -15.49 -12.33
N ALA A 57 0.00 -14.91 -11.54
CA ALA A 57 0.61 -15.57 -10.41
C ALA A 57 -0.37 -15.62 -9.23
N ASP A 58 -0.25 -16.67 -8.42
CA ASP A 58 -1.03 -16.86 -7.21
C ASP A 58 -0.14 -17.16 -5.98
N LEU A 59 -0.74 -17.29 -4.82
CA LEU A 59 -0.01 -17.67 -3.61
C LEU A 59 0.74 -18.99 -3.83
N PRO A 60 1.99 -19.10 -3.35
CA PRO A 60 2.75 -20.34 -3.46
C PRO A 60 2.05 -21.49 -2.72
N CYS A 61 2.19 -22.67 -3.24
CA CYS A 61 1.67 -23.89 -2.65
C CYS A 61 2.82 -24.87 -2.40
N VAL A 62 2.96 -25.31 -1.14
CA VAL A 62 4.04 -26.24 -0.72
C VAL A 62 5.42 -25.77 -1.20
N GLY A 63 5.74 -24.48 -0.98
CA GLY A 63 7.01 -23.86 -1.36
C GLY A 63 7.22 -23.61 -2.85
N ARG A 64 6.28 -23.98 -3.72
CA ARG A 64 6.36 -23.81 -5.18
C ARG A 64 5.59 -22.59 -5.66
N ARG A 65 6.12 -21.89 -6.64
CA ARG A 65 5.40 -20.79 -7.31
C ARG A 65 4.15 -21.33 -7.99
N VAL A 66 3.04 -20.63 -7.85
CA VAL A 66 1.78 -21.00 -8.53
C VAL A 66 1.48 -20.01 -9.64
N THR A 67 1.17 -20.53 -10.82
CA THR A 67 0.65 -19.78 -11.96
C THR A 67 -0.69 -20.38 -12.37
N LEU A 68 -1.72 -19.54 -12.47
CA LEU A 68 -3.02 -19.96 -12.96
C LEU A 68 -3.06 -19.81 -14.48
N LEU A 69 -3.34 -20.87 -15.21
CA LEU A 69 -3.63 -20.80 -16.64
C LEU A 69 -5.15 -20.68 -16.80
N LEU A 70 -5.63 -19.43 -16.90
CA LEU A 70 -7.04 -19.10 -17.03
C LEU A 70 -7.44 -19.06 -18.50
N THR A 71 -8.47 -19.80 -18.86
CA THR A 71 -9.18 -19.61 -20.13
C THR A 71 -10.35 -18.69 -19.89
N VAL A 72 -10.22 -17.43 -20.35
CA VAL A 72 -11.20 -16.37 -20.16
C VAL A 72 -12.02 -16.18 -21.42
N ARG A 73 -13.33 -16.00 -21.25
CA ARG A 73 -14.27 -15.80 -22.35
C ARG A 73 -14.47 -14.33 -22.68
N LYS A 74 -14.65 -14.02 -23.96
CA LYS A 74 -15.20 -12.75 -24.41
C LYS A 74 -16.63 -12.97 -24.86
N PHE A 75 -17.51 -12.02 -24.54
CA PHE A 75 -18.93 -12.09 -24.88
C PHE A 75 -19.35 -10.91 -25.75
N PHE A 76 -20.37 -11.11 -26.59
CA PHE A 76 -21.05 -10.01 -27.25
C PHE A 76 -22.02 -9.31 -26.28
N CYS A 77 -22.00 -7.97 -26.26
CA CYS A 77 -23.09 -7.23 -25.66
C CYS A 77 -24.22 -7.09 -26.69
N ARG A 78 -25.40 -7.62 -26.35
CA ARG A 78 -26.57 -7.61 -27.27
C ARG A 78 -27.46 -6.40 -27.12
N LEU A 79 -27.23 -5.56 -26.10
CA LEU A 79 -28.00 -4.31 -25.93
C LEU A 79 -27.59 -3.29 -27.01
N LYS A 80 -28.55 -2.93 -27.88
CA LYS A 80 -28.30 -2.04 -29.05
C LYS A 80 -27.77 -0.66 -28.62
N SER A 81 -28.30 -0.10 -27.51
CA SER A 81 -27.92 1.20 -26.97
C SER A 81 -26.54 1.19 -26.25
N CYS A 82 -25.98 0.02 -25.96
CA CYS A 82 -24.67 -0.05 -25.34
C CYS A 82 -23.55 0.17 -26.36
N PRO A 83 -22.63 1.12 -26.11
CA PRO A 83 -21.50 1.37 -27.02
C PRO A 83 -20.51 0.20 -27.04
N ARG A 84 -20.49 -0.63 -25.99
CA ARG A 84 -19.62 -1.79 -25.92
C ARG A 84 -20.20 -2.99 -26.65
N LYS A 85 -19.56 -3.42 -27.73
CA LYS A 85 -20.04 -4.56 -28.53
C LYS A 85 -19.47 -5.90 -28.07
N VAL A 86 -18.24 -5.88 -27.55
CA VAL A 86 -17.57 -7.09 -27.01
C VAL A 86 -16.95 -6.76 -25.66
N PHE A 87 -17.11 -7.65 -24.70
CA PHE A 87 -16.51 -7.51 -23.37
C PHE A 87 -15.91 -8.82 -22.90
N THR A 88 -14.95 -8.71 -21.99
CA THR A 88 -14.28 -9.83 -21.34
C THR A 88 -15.00 -10.19 -20.07
N GLU A 89 -15.20 -11.48 -19.82
CA GLU A 89 -15.66 -12.01 -18.55
C GLU A 89 -14.83 -11.46 -17.38
N ARG A 90 -15.52 -11.00 -16.35
CA ARG A 90 -14.89 -10.52 -15.13
C ARG A 90 -14.91 -11.61 -14.07
N LEU A 91 -13.80 -11.75 -13.36
CA LEU A 91 -13.62 -12.71 -12.27
C LEU A 91 -13.22 -11.92 -11.01
N PRO A 92 -14.15 -11.10 -10.46
CA PRO A 92 -13.82 -10.11 -9.44
C PRO A 92 -13.29 -10.73 -8.15
N ASP A 93 -13.69 -11.96 -7.83
CA ASP A 93 -13.25 -12.66 -6.61
C ASP A 93 -11.85 -13.28 -6.77
N LEU A 94 -11.36 -13.43 -8.00
CA LEU A 94 -10.03 -13.98 -8.30
C LEU A 94 -9.03 -12.90 -8.74
N LEU A 95 -9.43 -12.00 -9.64
CA LEU A 95 -8.54 -11.07 -10.31
C LEU A 95 -9.18 -9.69 -10.51
N GLU A 96 -8.39 -8.66 -10.27
CA GLU A 96 -8.71 -7.34 -10.81
C GLU A 96 -8.52 -7.28 -12.35
N PRO A 97 -9.23 -6.35 -13.03
CA PRO A 97 -9.02 -6.11 -14.47
C PRO A 97 -7.53 -5.92 -14.77
N SER A 98 -7.05 -6.59 -15.82
CA SER A 98 -5.66 -6.51 -16.31
C SER A 98 -4.57 -6.92 -15.29
N SER A 99 -4.93 -7.37 -14.08
CA SER A 99 -3.97 -7.82 -13.08
C SER A 99 -3.20 -9.06 -13.53
N ARG A 100 -1.90 -9.09 -13.20
CA ARG A 100 -1.04 -10.27 -13.31
C ARG A 100 -0.91 -11.06 -12.00
N LEU A 101 -1.54 -10.57 -10.93
CA LEU A 101 -1.56 -11.21 -9.62
C LEU A 101 -2.99 -11.54 -9.24
N ALA A 102 -3.22 -12.74 -8.70
CA ALA A 102 -4.45 -13.07 -8.03
C ALA A 102 -4.68 -12.13 -6.82
N LYS A 103 -5.93 -11.85 -6.46
CA LYS A 103 -6.26 -10.94 -5.35
C LYS A 103 -5.55 -11.33 -4.06
N ARG A 104 -5.61 -12.61 -3.69
CA ARG A 104 -4.98 -13.12 -2.46
C ARG A 104 -3.45 -12.96 -2.47
N LEU A 105 -2.79 -13.15 -3.62
CA LEU A 105 -1.36 -12.87 -3.72
C LEU A 105 -1.08 -11.37 -3.60
N ARG A 106 -1.91 -10.53 -4.23
CA ARG A 106 -1.78 -9.07 -4.10
C ARG A 106 -1.90 -8.63 -2.64
N MET A 107 -2.90 -9.09 -1.92
CA MET A 107 -3.08 -8.80 -0.49
C MET A 107 -1.85 -9.22 0.32
N ALA A 108 -1.34 -10.44 0.10
CA ALA A 108 -0.13 -10.91 0.77
C ALA A 108 1.10 -10.05 0.46
N VAL A 109 1.24 -9.55 -0.77
CA VAL A 109 2.31 -8.63 -1.19
C VAL A 109 2.14 -7.26 -0.51
N GLN A 110 0.93 -6.74 -0.47
CA GLN A 110 0.60 -5.45 0.18
C GLN A 110 0.89 -5.49 1.68
N THR A 111 0.40 -6.49 2.39
CA THR A 111 0.65 -6.65 3.84
C THR A 111 2.15 -6.65 4.14
N ARG A 112 2.95 -7.39 3.36
CA ARG A 112 4.41 -7.44 3.56
C ARG A 112 5.09 -6.12 3.22
N GLY A 113 4.63 -5.45 2.17
CA GLY A 113 5.12 -4.13 1.78
C GLY A 113 4.85 -3.04 2.80
N CYS A 114 3.71 -3.11 3.52
CA CYS A 114 3.37 -2.17 4.60
C CYS A 114 4.26 -2.35 5.84
N ILE A 115 4.67 -3.61 6.14
CA ILE A 115 5.50 -3.92 7.32
C ILE A 115 6.98 -3.65 7.06
N THR A 116 7.40 -3.65 5.78
CA THR A 116 8.80 -3.49 5.36
C THR A 116 8.94 -2.33 4.38
N THR A 117 10.14 -2.13 3.84
CA THR A 117 10.33 -1.28 2.65
C THR A 117 9.98 -2.06 1.38
N ALA A 118 9.75 -1.38 0.25
CA ALA A 118 9.50 -2.05 -1.02
C ALA A 118 10.64 -3.00 -1.43
N GLN A 119 11.88 -2.66 -1.11
CA GLN A 119 13.05 -3.51 -1.38
C GLN A 119 13.11 -4.70 -0.43
N GLY A 120 12.93 -4.47 0.87
CA GLY A 120 12.89 -5.54 1.89
C GLY A 120 11.72 -6.50 1.66
N GLY A 121 10.54 -5.97 1.35
CA GLY A 121 9.36 -6.76 1.01
C GLY A 121 9.55 -7.59 -0.26
N ALA A 122 10.21 -7.06 -1.29
CA ALA A 122 10.52 -7.81 -2.50
C ALA A 122 11.49 -8.97 -2.22
N SER A 123 12.50 -8.76 -1.37
CA SER A 123 13.44 -9.81 -0.95
C SER A 123 12.72 -10.90 -0.14
N LEU A 124 11.88 -10.49 0.81
CA LEU A 124 11.09 -11.42 1.63
C LEU A 124 10.11 -12.24 0.78
N THR A 125 9.37 -11.61 -0.11
CA THR A 125 8.40 -12.31 -0.98
C THR A 125 9.12 -13.29 -1.92
N LYS A 126 10.31 -12.94 -2.42
CA LYS A 126 11.14 -13.85 -3.24
C LYS A 126 11.52 -15.10 -2.45
N ALA A 127 11.99 -14.94 -1.20
CA ALA A 127 12.34 -16.05 -0.32
C ALA A 127 11.14 -16.98 -0.03
N LEU A 128 9.93 -16.41 0.00
CA LEU A 128 8.66 -17.15 0.21
C LEU A 128 8.06 -17.74 -1.09
N GLY A 129 8.78 -17.77 -2.20
CA GLY A 129 8.28 -18.30 -3.47
C GLY A 129 7.32 -17.36 -4.23
N MET A 130 7.27 -16.09 -3.85
CA MET A 130 6.46 -15.04 -4.51
C MET A 130 7.38 -13.99 -5.16
N PRO A 131 8.05 -14.25 -6.28
CA PRO A 131 9.04 -13.34 -6.86
C PRO A 131 8.36 -12.07 -7.40
N ILE A 132 8.33 -11.02 -6.60
CA ILE A 132 7.80 -9.70 -6.92
C ILE A 132 8.96 -8.69 -6.90
N SER A 133 9.07 -7.85 -7.92
CA SER A 133 10.05 -6.77 -7.92
C SER A 133 9.65 -5.62 -6.98
N ALA A 134 10.62 -4.87 -6.46
CA ALA A 134 10.36 -3.69 -5.63
C ALA A 134 9.44 -2.66 -6.32
N THR A 135 9.57 -2.50 -7.66
CA THR A 135 8.67 -1.64 -8.44
C THR A 135 7.23 -2.15 -8.46
N SER A 136 7.04 -3.49 -8.62
CA SER A 136 5.70 -4.09 -8.57
C SER A 136 5.11 -4.04 -7.16
N MET A 137 5.94 -4.19 -6.12
CA MET A 137 5.55 -4.00 -4.72
C MET A 137 5.02 -2.58 -4.49
N ARG A 138 5.79 -1.53 -4.86
CA ARG A 138 5.34 -0.13 -4.76
C ARG A 138 4.04 0.12 -5.50
N ARG A 139 3.92 -0.33 -6.77
CA ARG A 139 2.66 -0.21 -7.52
C ARG A 139 1.48 -0.88 -6.81
N SER A 140 1.73 -2.00 -6.15
CA SER A 140 0.68 -2.70 -5.40
C SER A 140 0.26 -1.92 -4.15
N LEU A 141 1.21 -1.29 -3.44
CA LEU A 141 0.93 -0.45 -2.28
C LEU A 141 0.12 0.80 -2.65
N HIS A 142 0.43 1.45 -3.77
CA HIS A 142 -0.34 2.59 -4.27
C HIS A 142 -1.81 2.28 -4.62
N LEU A 143 -2.19 1.02 -4.68
CA LEU A 143 -3.58 0.60 -4.88
C LEU A 143 -4.35 0.41 -3.56
N LEU A 144 -3.68 0.54 -2.41
CA LEU A 144 -4.36 0.52 -1.12
C LEU A 144 -5.19 1.80 -0.96
N PRO A 145 -6.41 1.68 -0.45
CA PRO A 145 -7.17 2.87 -0.10
C PRO A 145 -6.43 3.64 1.00
N MET A 146 -6.46 4.96 0.92
CA MET A 146 -6.10 5.80 2.06
C MET A 146 -7.13 5.56 3.16
N LEU A 147 -6.67 5.36 4.38
CA LEU A 147 -7.57 5.27 5.52
C LEU A 147 -8.18 6.67 5.76
N PRO A 148 -9.49 6.76 6.05
CA PRO A 148 -10.08 8.03 6.43
C PRO A 148 -9.44 8.54 7.72
N ILE A 149 -9.20 9.84 7.78
CA ILE A 149 -8.71 10.52 8.99
C ILE A 149 -9.95 10.90 9.79
N GLU A 150 -10.37 10.03 10.71
CA GLU A 150 -11.55 10.25 11.55
C GLU A 150 -11.16 10.15 13.03
N GLY A 151 -11.65 11.09 13.83
CA GLY A 151 -11.49 11.05 15.30
C GLY A 151 -10.06 11.23 15.80
N VAL A 152 -9.17 11.80 14.99
CA VAL A 152 -7.78 12.05 15.39
C VAL A 152 -7.69 13.27 16.27
N ARG A 153 -7.17 13.08 17.51
CA ARG A 153 -7.06 14.14 18.52
C ARG A 153 -5.61 14.50 18.82
N VAL A 154 -4.69 13.55 18.70
CA VAL A 154 -3.29 13.72 19.09
C VAL A 154 -2.38 13.45 17.90
N VAL A 155 -1.76 14.51 17.39
CA VAL A 155 -0.87 14.39 16.21
C VAL A 155 0.56 14.82 16.55
N SER A 156 1.51 14.32 15.76
CA SER A 156 2.89 14.84 15.74
C SER A 156 3.23 15.36 14.36
N LEU A 157 3.91 16.49 14.30
CA LEU A 157 4.51 17.09 13.13
C LEU A 157 6.03 16.94 13.20
N ASP A 158 6.64 16.39 12.15
CA ASP A 158 8.09 16.24 12.04
C ASP A 158 8.55 16.40 10.59
N GLU A 159 9.84 16.65 10.39
CA GLU A 159 10.44 16.72 9.06
C GLU A 159 10.75 15.32 8.52
N TRP A 160 10.46 15.09 7.25
CA TRP A 160 10.93 13.90 6.56
C TRP A 160 11.68 14.26 5.28
N ALA A 161 12.72 13.49 4.96
CA ALA A 161 13.60 13.79 3.83
C ALA A 161 13.15 13.07 2.55
N TRP A 162 12.65 13.79 1.54
CA TRP A 162 12.48 13.28 0.18
C TRP A 162 13.81 12.89 -0.44
N LYS A 163 14.80 13.77 -0.25
CA LYS A 163 16.18 13.59 -0.66
C LYS A 163 17.07 14.18 0.40
N ARG A 164 17.69 13.31 1.19
CA ARG A 164 18.53 13.70 2.32
C ARG A 164 19.47 14.85 1.96
N GLY A 165 19.45 15.92 2.77
CA GLY A 165 20.23 17.12 2.57
C GLY A 165 19.78 18.07 1.44
N ARG A 166 18.63 17.80 0.76
CA ARG A 166 18.19 18.64 -0.38
C ARG A 166 16.71 18.98 -0.39
N ARG A 167 15.82 18.08 0.02
CA ARG A 167 14.37 18.29 0.01
C ARG A 167 13.74 17.61 1.21
N TYR A 168 12.98 18.40 1.93
CA TYR A 168 12.24 17.97 3.11
C TYR A 168 10.76 18.26 2.92
N GLY A 169 9.94 17.49 3.57
CA GLY A 169 8.50 17.67 3.69
C GLY A 169 8.09 17.50 5.13
N THR A 170 6.80 17.59 5.42
CA THR A 170 6.25 17.36 6.76
C THR A 170 5.58 15.99 6.80
N ILE A 171 5.90 15.19 7.81
CA ILE A 171 5.17 13.97 8.16
C ILE A 171 4.21 14.28 9.30
N ILE A 172 2.99 13.80 9.18
CA ILE A 172 1.95 13.94 10.20
C ILE A 172 1.56 12.55 10.68
N VAL A 173 1.68 12.33 11.98
CA VAL A 173 1.49 11.03 12.62
C VAL A 173 0.43 11.12 13.69
N ASP A 174 -0.51 10.18 13.70
CA ASP A 174 -1.41 9.93 14.82
C ASP A 174 -0.63 9.23 15.93
N LEU A 175 -0.55 9.86 17.08
CA LEU A 175 0.17 9.33 18.24
C LEU A 175 -0.66 8.36 19.08
N GLU A 176 -1.98 8.34 18.92
CA GLU A 176 -2.85 7.39 19.62
C GLU A 176 -2.85 6.03 18.90
N HIS A 177 -2.91 6.02 17.56
CA HIS A 177 -2.95 4.80 16.77
C HIS A 177 -1.61 4.44 16.10
N HIS A 178 -0.56 5.26 16.31
CA HIS A 178 0.80 5.05 15.76
C HIS A 178 0.83 4.87 14.23
N GLN A 179 0.08 5.70 13.51
CA GLN A 179 0.00 5.62 12.05
C GLN A 179 0.25 6.97 11.39
N VAL A 180 0.86 6.91 10.20
CA VAL A 180 1.07 8.10 9.38
C VAL A 180 -0.27 8.51 8.80
N LEU A 181 -0.67 9.76 9.04
CA LEU A 181 -1.89 10.36 8.51
C LEU A 181 -1.65 10.99 7.15
N ASP A 182 -0.55 11.76 7.02
CA ASP A 182 -0.24 12.46 5.78
C ASP A 182 1.25 12.74 5.62
N LEU A 183 1.66 13.01 4.38
CA LEU A 183 3.00 13.41 3.98
C LEU A 183 2.92 14.66 3.10
N LEU A 184 3.14 15.82 3.70
CA LEU A 184 3.15 17.08 2.94
C LEU A 184 4.45 17.21 2.16
N ALA A 185 4.35 17.74 0.94
CA ALA A 185 5.50 17.88 0.05
C ALA A 185 6.51 18.93 0.52
N GLU A 186 6.10 19.80 1.44
CA GLU A 186 6.87 20.94 1.97
C GLU A 186 6.95 20.86 3.49
N ASN A 187 8.07 21.35 4.03
CA ASN A 187 8.25 21.56 5.46
C ASN A 187 7.99 23.03 5.85
N SER A 188 6.99 23.64 5.21
CA SER A 188 6.61 25.03 5.44
C SER A 188 5.55 25.16 6.53
N LYS A 189 5.56 26.33 7.20
CA LYS A 189 4.53 26.74 8.16
C LYS A 189 3.14 26.69 7.51
N GLU A 190 3.03 27.25 6.31
CA GLU A 190 1.77 27.39 5.58
C GLU A 190 1.13 26.05 5.26
N ALA A 191 1.91 25.08 4.81
CA ALA A 191 1.42 23.73 4.50
C ALA A 191 0.93 23.00 5.76
N ALA A 192 1.69 23.05 6.84
CA ALA A 192 1.31 22.43 8.11
C ALA A 192 0.09 23.13 8.74
N GLN A 193 0.03 24.45 8.69
CA GLN A 193 -1.10 25.24 9.17
C GLN A 193 -2.37 24.91 8.39
N ALA A 194 -2.32 24.89 7.05
CA ALA A 194 -3.47 24.57 6.21
C ALA A 194 -4.01 23.15 6.48
N TRP A 195 -3.13 22.19 6.73
CA TRP A 195 -3.52 20.84 7.11
C TRP A 195 -4.23 20.80 8.46
N LEU A 196 -3.67 21.46 9.48
CA LEU A 196 -4.28 21.54 10.84
C LEU A 196 -5.65 22.21 10.80
N GLN A 197 -5.84 23.26 10.02
CA GLN A 197 -7.12 23.95 9.86
C GLN A 197 -8.24 23.05 9.28
N GLN A 198 -7.87 22.02 8.53
CA GLN A 198 -8.82 21.02 7.99
C GLN A 198 -9.20 19.96 9.04
N HIS A 199 -8.53 19.93 10.19
CA HIS A 199 -8.71 18.93 11.23
C HIS A 199 -8.96 19.62 12.59
N PRO A 200 -10.13 20.27 12.78
CA PRO A 200 -10.42 21.09 13.97
C PRO A 200 -10.54 20.29 15.28
N ASP A 201 -10.70 18.97 15.19
CA ASP A 201 -10.84 18.07 16.34
C ASP A 201 -9.50 17.75 17.03
N ILE A 202 -8.38 18.28 16.54
CA ILE A 202 -7.06 18.06 17.13
C ILE A 202 -6.94 18.80 18.45
N GLU A 203 -6.69 18.03 19.51
CA GLU A 203 -6.54 18.51 20.89
C GLU A 203 -5.07 18.72 21.30
N VAL A 204 -4.15 17.90 20.71
CA VAL A 204 -2.73 17.95 21.04
C VAL A 204 -1.87 17.89 19.80
N VAL A 205 -0.89 18.80 19.69
CA VAL A 205 0.10 18.83 18.63
C VAL A 205 1.50 18.61 19.21
N GLY A 206 2.08 17.43 18.99
CA GLY A 206 3.48 17.12 19.22
C GLY A 206 4.34 17.75 18.12
N ARG A 207 5.47 18.34 18.44
CA ARG A 207 6.37 18.94 17.47
C ARG A 207 7.80 19.06 17.98
N ASP A 208 8.73 19.27 17.08
CA ASP A 208 10.07 19.72 17.46
C ASP A 208 10.03 21.14 18.08
N ARG A 209 11.17 21.63 18.52
CA ARG A 209 11.32 22.99 19.05
C ARG A 209 11.47 24.08 17.98
N GLY A 210 11.46 23.71 16.70
CA GLY A 210 11.56 24.66 15.59
C GLY A 210 10.38 25.63 15.54
N GLY A 211 10.62 26.85 15.15
CA GLY A 211 9.59 27.90 15.04
C GLY A 211 8.52 27.57 14.01
N THR A 212 8.88 26.87 12.92
CA THR A 212 7.98 26.56 11.80
C THR A 212 6.71 25.84 12.25
N TYR A 213 6.87 24.71 12.96
CA TYR A 213 5.72 23.93 13.43
C TYR A 213 5.04 24.53 14.67
N ALA A 214 5.77 25.32 15.48
CA ALA A 214 5.18 26.07 16.57
C ALA A 214 4.18 27.12 16.06
N ASP A 215 4.60 27.88 15.06
CA ASP A 215 3.74 28.87 14.41
C ASP A 215 2.57 28.22 13.66
N ALA A 216 2.85 27.12 12.92
CA ALA A 216 1.81 26.38 12.23
C ALA A 216 0.72 25.87 13.19
N ALA A 217 1.11 25.30 14.33
CA ALA A 217 0.17 24.83 15.34
C ALA A 217 -0.60 25.99 16.02
N THR A 218 0.06 27.11 16.29
CA THR A 218 -0.59 28.28 16.89
C THR A 218 -1.71 28.84 16.01
N TRP A 219 -1.50 28.88 14.69
CA TRP A 219 -2.47 29.44 13.75
C TRP A 219 -3.38 28.39 13.11
N GLY A 220 -2.96 27.13 13.07
CA GLY A 220 -3.70 26.03 12.45
C GLY A 220 -4.63 25.30 13.42
N ALA A 221 -4.22 25.16 14.69
CA ALA A 221 -4.98 24.51 15.75
C ALA A 221 -4.87 25.32 17.05
N PRO A 222 -5.48 26.53 17.12
CA PRO A 222 -5.26 27.47 18.23
C PRO A 222 -5.75 26.97 19.58
N LEU A 223 -6.65 26.00 19.61
CA LEU A 223 -7.17 25.39 20.85
C LEU A 223 -6.36 24.16 21.31
N ALA A 224 -5.47 23.66 20.44
CA ALA A 224 -4.68 22.48 20.74
C ALA A 224 -3.52 22.78 21.70
N VAL A 225 -3.25 21.85 22.60
CA VAL A 225 -2.07 21.90 23.47
C VAL A 225 -0.83 21.53 22.66
N GLN A 226 0.16 22.42 22.62
CA GLN A 226 1.43 22.14 21.97
C GLN A 226 2.41 21.46 22.91
N VAL A 227 2.94 20.31 22.49
CA VAL A 227 3.92 19.52 23.26
C VAL A 227 5.23 19.43 22.50
N ALA A 228 6.34 19.79 23.16
CA ALA A 228 7.67 19.63 22.58
C ALA A 228 8.12 18.16 22.67
N ASP A 229 8.63 17.60 21.55
CA ASP A 229 9.16 16.24 21.52
C ASP A 229 10.34 16.06 22.48
N ARG A 230 10.24 15.05 23.34
CA ARG A 230 11.25 14.73 24.36
C ARG A 230 12.58 14.29 23.74
N TRP A 231 12.56 13.63 22.58
CA TRP A 231 13.78 13.18 21.91
C TRP A 231 14.64 14.39 21.49
N HIS A 232 14.05 15.40 20.88
CA HIS A 232 14.72 16.64 20.53
C HIS A 232 15.24 17.40 21.77
N LEU A 233 14.56 17.30 22.90
CA LEU A 233 15.06 17.83 24.17
C LEU A 233 16.33 17.10 24.64
N CYS A 234 16.34 15.78 24.57
CA CYS A 234 17.47 14.96 24.99
C CYS A 234 18.68 15.15 24.08
N VAL A 235 18.49 15.11 22.74
CA VAL A 235 19.56 15.27 21.76
C VAL A 235 20.25 16.64 21.91
N ARG A 236 19.49 17.73 22.07
CA ARG A 236 20.10 19.05 22.30
C ARG A 236 20.86 19.15 23.64
N ARG A 237 20.37 18.50 24.70
CA ARG A 237 21.11 18.44 25.98
C ARG A 237 22.39 17.64 25.85
N ILE A 238 22.33 16.48 25.21
CA ILE A 238 23.52 15.66 24.96
C ILE A 238 24.50 16.40 24.07
N GLY A 239 24.04 17.02 22.96
CA GLY A 239 24.87 17.84 22.09
C GLY A 239 25.55 18.99 22.82
N ALA A 240 24.82 19.75 23.66
CA ALA A 240 25.38 20.83 24.46
C ALA A 240 26.39 20.32 25.51
N CYS A 241 26.17 19.14 26.08
CA CYS A 241 27.15 18.49 27.00
C CYS A 241 28.41 18.08 26.24
N VAL A 242 28.27 17.45 25.06
CA VAL A 242 29.39 17.04 24.20
C VAL A 242 30.20 18.26 23.76
N ASP A 243 29.55 19.32 23.26
CA ASP A 243 30.22 20.59 22.87
C ASP A 243 30.96 21.24 24.03
N THR A 244 30.38 21.18 25.22
CA THR A 244 31.03 21.73 26.46
C THR A 244 32.23 20.90 26.86
N PHE A 245 32.14 19.56 26.74
CA PHE A 245 33.23 18.66 27.02
C PHE A 245 34.37 18.83 26.01
N GLN A 246 34.05 18.87 24.70
CA GLN A 246 35.04 19.07 23.65
C GLN A 246 35.78 20.40 23.78
N ARG A 247 35.09 21.50 24.18
CA ARG A 247 35.71 22.81 24.46
C ARG A 247 36.64 22.75 25.67
N LYS A 248 36.31 22.02 26.72
CA LYS A 248 37.15 21.86 27.91
C LYS A 248 38.40 21.02 27.64
N GLU A 249 38.30 19.99 26.82
CA GLU A 249 39.40 19.10 26.49
C GLU A 249 40.23 19.54 25.27
N GLY A 250 39.89 20.65 24.62
CA GLY A 250 40.60 21.18 23.46
C GLY A 250 40.51 20.30 22.21
N LEU A 251 39.58 19.32 22.18
CA LEU A 251 39.38 18.40 21.07
C LEU A 251 38.58 19.08 19.95
N ARG A 252 39.08 19.01 18.72
CA ARG A 252 38.36 19.49 17.56
C ARG A 252 37.53 18.37 16.94
N ALA A 253 36.37 18.71 16.38
CA ALA A 253 35.42 17.76 15.74
C ALA A 253 36.00 16.92 14.57
N LYS A 254 37.29 17.09 14.24
CA LYS A 254 38.01 16.33 13.22
C LYS A 254 38.84 15.17 13.79
N ASP A 255 38.89 15.03 15.10
CA ASP A 255 39.76 14.07 15.79
C ASP A 255 38.96 12.88 16.37
N LEU A 256 37.68 12.77 15.99
CA LEU A 256 36.76 11.65 16.24
C LEU A 256 36.20 11.11 14.91
#